data_114c69bf66025725773c5e51b505e2ec
#
_entry.id   114c69bf66025725773c5e51b505e2ec
#
_cell.length_a   1.000
_cell.length_b   1.000
_cell.length_c   1.000
_cell.angle_alpha   90.00
_cell.angle_beta   90.00
_cell.angle_gamma   90.00
#
_symmetry.space_group_name_H-M   'P 1'
#
loop_
_entity.id
_entity.type
_entity.pdbx_description
1 polymer ?
#
loop_
_entity_poly.entity_id
_entity_poly.type
_entity_poly.pdbx_seq_one_letter_code
_entity_poly.pdbx_strand_id
1 'polypeptide(L)'
;MFHFSFLQAAVTGLIQGITELFPVSSLGHSVLIPAWLGGSWRDFAGRDQYLLVAVAFHLASAIALFILFAPRWISILRSVITWKKSEPEFRIFWLLVLGTIPVALVGFAFNGFFQRNFQKPLSAAIFLTLNGFILLGAEQLTAKRQPRTFPDDEDLAIAERVSP
;
A
#
# COMPACT_ATOMS: atom_id res chain seq x y z
N MET A 1 31.14 5.37 -3.44
CA MET A 1 30.54 6.07 -4.57
C MET A 1 29.27 5.34 -4.96
N PHE A 2 28.09 5.97 -4.89
CA PHE A 2 26.81 5.34 -5.20
C PHE A 2 26.68 5.14 -6.71
N HIS A 3 26.98 3.95 -7.21
CA HIS A 3 26.69 3.62 -8.60
C HIS A 3 25.28 3.05 -8.72
N PHE A 4 24.27 3.91 -8.55
CA PHE A 4 22.94 3.60 -8.99
C PHE A 4 22.82 3.93 -10.48
N SER A 5 22.41 2.96 -11.28
CA SER A 5 21.92 3.31 -12.61
C SER A 5 20.63 4.11 -12.43
N PHE A 6 20.53 5.26 -13.06
CA PHE A 6 19.31 6.06 -13.10
C PHE A 6 18.10 5.22 -13.52
N LEU A 7 18.30 4.30 -14.46
CA LEU A 7 17.26 3.38 -14.92
C LEU A 7 16.78 2.45 -13.81
N GLN A 8 17.69 1.89 -13.00
CA GLN A 8 17.31 1.02 -11.88
C GLN A 8 16.51 1.79 -10.83
N ALA A 9 16.92 3.00 -10.51
CA ALA A 9 16.18 3.85 -9.57
C ALA A 9 14.81 4.23 -10.13
N ALA A 10 14.71 4.63 -11.39
CA ALA A 10 13.44 5.01 -12.02
C ALA A 10 12.46 3.84 -12.11
N VAL A 11 12.91 2.66 -12.52
CA VAL A 11 12.07 1.46 -12.61
C VAL A 11 11.62 1.01 -11.21
N THR A 12 12.51 1.00 -10.23
CA THR A 12 12.16 0.63 -8.85
C THR A 12 11.18 1.63 -8.26
N GLY A 13 11.36 2.94 -8.48
CA GLY A 13 10.42 3.96 -8.04
C GLY A 13 9.05 3.85 -8.71
N LEU A 14 9.01 3.49 -10.00
CA LEU A 14 7.75 3.24 -10.72
C LEU A 14 7.02 2.02 -10.15
N ILE A 15 7.72 0.91 -9.95
CA ILE A 15 7.16 -0.29 -9.32
C ILE A 15 6.62 0.05 -7.93
N GLN A 16 7.40 0.77 -7.12
CA GLN A 16 6.98 1.23 -5.80
C GLN A 16 5.68 2.04 -5.88
N GLY A 17 5.62 3.05 -6.75
CA GLY A 17 4.44 3.90 -6.89
C GLY A 17 3.19 3.12 -7.30
N ILE A 18 3.30 2.18 -8.22
CA ILE A 18 2.18 1.34 -8.67
C ILE A 18 1.75 0.39 -7.55
N THR A 19 2.69 -0.33 -6.95
CA THR A 19 2.38 -1.36 -5.94
C THR A 19 1.97 -0.80 -4.58
N GLU A 20 2.26 0.47 -4.31
CA GLU A 20 1.80 1.17 -3.10
C GLU A 20 0.32 1.57 -3.21
N LEU A 21 -0.16 1.90 -4.41
CA LEU A 21 -1.58 2.21 -4.65
C LEU A 21 -2.48 0.98 -4.54
N PHE A 22 -1.94 -0.19 -4.80
CA PHE A 22 -2.65 -1.46 -4.70
C PHE A 22 -2.14 -2.23 -3.48
N PRO A 23 -2.99 -2.94 -2.72
CA PRO A 23 -2.57 -3.65 -1.50
C PRO A 23 -1.82 -4.96 -1.82
N VAL A 24 -0.81 -4.88 -2.71
CA VAL A 24 -0.08 -6.05 -3.24
C VAL A 24 1.35 -6.19 -2.70
N SER A 25 1.73 -5.42 -1.67
CA SER A 25 3.06 -5.41 -1.05
C SER A 25 4.17 -4.89 -1.97
N SER A 26 4.42 -3.60 -1.92
CA SER A 26 5.51 -2.91 -2.64
C SER A 26 6.89 -3.46 -2.29
N LEU A 27 7.15 -3.70 -0.99
CA LEU A 27 8.42 -4.27 -0.53
C LEU A 27 8.67 -5.67 -1.10
N GLY A 28 7.64 -6.52 -1.16
CA GLY A 28 7.76 -7.85 -1.74
C GLY A 28 8.16 -7.80 -3.22
N HIS A 29 7.55 -6.93 -3.99
CA HIS A 29 7.88 -6.73 -5.41
C HIS A 29 9.27 -6.16 -5.61
N SER A 30 9.69 -5.20 -4.76
CA SER A 30 11.02 -4.60 -4.84
C SER A 30 12.14 -5.59 -4.56
N VAL A 31 11.89 -6.67 -3.83
CA VAL A 31 12.84 -7.77 -3.60
C VAL A 31 12.75 -8.83 -4.71
N LEU A 32 11.53 -9.22 -5.09
CA LEU A 32 11.32 -10.36 -5.99
C LEU A 32 11.69 -10.05 -7.45
N ILE A 33 11.31 -8.86 -7.95
CA ILE A 33 11.56 -8.48 -9.35
C ILE A 33 13.06 -8.41 -9.68
N PRO A 34 13.92 -7.72 -8.87
CA PRO A 34 15.35 -7.75 -9.09
C PRO A 34 15.97 -9.15 -8.98
N ALA A 35 15.48 -9.97 -8.05
CA ALA A 35 15.95 -11.34 -7.90
C ALA A 35 15.64 -12.20 -9.12
N TRP A 36 14.48 -11.97 -9.76
CA TRP A 36 14.05 -12.67 -10.97
C TRP A 36 14.78 -12.19 -12.21
N LEU A 37 15.03 -10.89 -12.36
CA LEU A 37 15.77 -10.31 -13.46
C LEU A 37 17.26 -10.72 -13.45
N GLY A 38 17.83 -10.97 -12.26
CA GLY A 38 19.22 -11.39 -12.10
C GLY A 38 20.24 -10.30 -12.44
N GLY A 39 21.53 -10.71 -12.61
CA GLY A 39 22.62 -9.81 -13.02
C GLY A 39 22.69 -8.54 -12.16
N SER A 40 22.91 -7.40 -12.79
CA SER A 40 23.06 -6.10 -12.12
C SER A 40 21.86 -5.68 -11.26
N TRP A 41 20.67 -6.20 -11.52
CA TRP A 41 19.47 -5.95 -10.71
C TRP A 41 19.52 -6.67 -9.39
N ARG A 42 19.96 -7.94 -9.39
CA ARG A 42 20.17 -8.70 -8.16
C ARG A 42 21.27 -8.08 -7.31
N ASP A 43 22.37 -7.67 -7.93
CA ASP A 43 23.47 -7.01 -7.26
C ASP A 43 23.05 -5.68 -6.63
N PHE A 44 22.18 -4.94 -7.31
CA PHE A 44 21.58 -3.73 -6.80
C PHE A 44 20.74 -3.99 -5.55
N ALA A 45 19.82 -4.96 -5.60
CA ALA A 45 18.93 -5.30 -4.50
C ALA A 45 19.65 -5.98 -3.33
N GLY A 46 20.81 -6.61 -3.57
CA GLY A 46 21.63 -7.25 -2.54
C GLY A 46 22.54 -6.32 -1.75
N ARG A 47 22.57 -5.02 -2.06
CA ARG A 47 23.44 -4.04 -1.36
C ARG A 47 22.82 -3.61 -0.05
N ASP A 48 23.67 -3.37 0.96
CA ASP A 48 23.23 -2.88 2.27
C ASP A 48 22.45 -1.55 2.19
N GLN A 49 22.79 -0.70 1.20
CA GLN A 49 22.12 0.57 0.99
C GLN A 49 20.74 0.45 0.31
N TYR A 50 20.40 -0.71 -0.23
CA TYR A 50 19.10 -0.92 -0.90
C TYR A 50 17.93 -0.67 0.05
N LEU A 51 18.07 -1.05 1.32
CA LEU A 51 17.05 -0.79 2.33
C LEU A 51 16.79 0.72 2.49
N LEU A 52 17.84 1.55 2.48
CA LEU A 52 17.70 3.01 2.56
C LEU A 52 16.95 3.56 1.35
N VAL A 53 17.24 3.05 0.16
CA VAL A 53 16.53 3.43 -1.09
C VAL A 53 15.07 3.01 -1.02
N ALA A 54 14.77 1.79 -0.57
CA ALA A 54 13.40 1.31 -0.39
C ALA A 54 12.63 2.17 0.60
N VAL A 55 13.23 2.51 1.73
CA VAL A 55 12.63 3.42 2.74
C VAL A 55 12.39 4.81 2.16
N ALA A 56 13.33 5.35 1.38
CA ALA A 56 13.16 6.65 0.72
C ALA A 56 11.99 6.63 -0.29
N PHE A 57 11.82 5.57 -1.06
CA PHE A 57 10.69 5.43 -1.97
C PHE A 57 9.36 5.30 -1.22
N HIS A 58 9.30 4.54 -0.13
CA HIS A 58 8.10 4.46 0.72
C HIS A 58 7.75 5.82 1.31
N LEU A 59 8.75 6.58 1.79
CA LEU A 59 8.53 7.93 2.29
C LEU A 59 7.99 8.86 1.20
N ALA A 60 8.57 8.80 -0.01
CA ALA A 60 8.11 9.60 -1.14
C ALA A 60 6.66 9.25 -1.53
N SER A 61 6.32 7.96 -1.60
CA SER A 61 4.95 7.49 -1.86
C SER A 61 3.99 7.95 -0.76
N ALA A 62 4.39 7.83 0.51
CA ALA A 62 3.57 8.27 1.64
C ALA A 62 3.28 9.78 1.58
N ILE A 63 4.29 10.61 1.27
CA ILE A 63 4.12 12.06 1.10
C ILE A 63 3.19 12.36 -0.07
N ALA A 64 3.39 11.71 -1.21
CA ALA A 64 2.56 11.90 -2.39
C ALA A 64 1.08 11.54 -2.11
N LEU A 65 0.83 10.41 -1.46
CA LEU A 65 -0.52 9.98 -1.08
C LEU A 65 -1.12 10.92 -0.02
N PHE A 66 -0.31 11.39 0.93
CA PHE A 66 -0.78 12.34 1.93
C PHE A 66 -1.24 13.66 1.29
N ILE A 67 -0.49 14.16 0.31
CA ILE A 67 -0.84 15.37 -0.45
C ILE A 67 -2.09 15.10 -1.30
N LEU A 68 -2.14 13.99 -2.02
CA LEU A 68 -3.27 13.64 -2.89
C LEU A 68 -4.58 13.53 -2.12
N PHE A 69 -4.54 12.93 -0.93
CA PHE A 69 -5.70 12.74 -0.06
C PHE A 69 -5.81 13.80 1.04
N ALA A 70 -5.11 14.93 0.94
CA ALA A 70 -5.09 15.99 1.95
C ALA A 70 -6.50 16.45 2.37
N PRO A 71 -7.48 16.68 1.46
CA PRO A 71 -8.82 17.08 1.86
C PRO A 71 -9.49 16.05 2.77
N ARG A 72 -9.27 14.75 2.50
CA ARG A 72 -9.81 13.66 3.32
C ARG A 72 -9.17 13.61 4.69
N TRP A 73 -7.84 13.77 4.77
CA TRP A 73 -7.13 13.83 6.04
C TRP A 73 -7.57 15.02 6.90
N ILE A 74 -7.73 16.18 6.29
CA ILE A 74 -8.22 17.39 6.98
C ILE A 74 -9.62 17.17 7.52
N SER A 75 -10.53 16.56 6.76
CA SER A 75 -11.90 16.23 7.21
C SER A 75 -11.88 15.30 8.43
N ILE A 76 -11.08 14.22 8.36
CA ILE A 76 -10.93 13.27 9.48
C ILE A 76 -10.37 13.96 10.73
N LEU A 77 -9.30 14.74 10.59
CA LEU A 77 -8.69 15.46 11.71
C LEU A 77 -9.65 16.48 12.31
N ARG A 78 -10.39 17.20 11.47
CA ARG A 78 -11.39 18.18 11.93
C ARG A 78 -12.50 17.51 12.74
N SER A 79 -13.02 16.36 12.31
CA SER A 79 -14.05 15.62 13.03
C SER A 79 -13.58 15.17 14.42
N VAL A 80 -12.31 14.79 14.55
CA VAL A 80 -11.70 14.41 15.83
C VAL A 80 -11.50 15.62 16.75
N ILE A 81 -10.94 16.72 16.22
CA ILE A 81 -10.66 17.94 16.99
C ILE A 81 -11.97 18.58 17.48
N THR A 82 -13.00 18.60 16.63
CA THR A 82 -14.33 19.15 17.00
C THR A 82 -15.20 18.14 17.76
N TRP A 83 -14.67 16.94 18.05
CA TRP A 83 -15.34 15.88 18.82
C TRP A 83 -16.72 15.46 18.26
N LYS A 84 -16.85 15.47 16.95
CA LYS A 84 -18.11 15.18 16.27
C LYS A 84 -18.33 13.68 16.08
N LYS A 85 -18.69 12.98 17.15
CA LYS A 85 -18.84 11.52 17.21
C LYS A 85 -19.86 10.94 16.21
N SER A 86 -20.84 11.73 15.77
CA SER A 86 -21.85 11.31 14.80
C SER A 86 -21.37 11.32 13.35
N GLU A 87 -20.24 11.96 13.05
CA GLU A 87 -19.69 11.99 11.69
C GLU A 87 -18.98 10.68 11.33
N PRO A 88 -19.14 10.18 10.10
CA PRO A 88 -18.47 8.96 9.66
C PRO A 88 -16.93 9.08 9.71
N GLU A 89 -16.37 10.28 9.53
CA GLU A 89 -14.96 10.59 9.61
C GLU A 89 -14.37 10.31 11.00
N PHE A 90 -15.11 10.61 12.07
CA PHE A 90 -14.71 10.29 13.44
C PHE A 90 -14.58 8.77 13.64
N ARG A 91 -15.51 8.00 13.10
CA ARG A 91 -15.46 6.53 13.13
C ARG A 91 -14.30 5.98 12.33
N ILE A 92 -14.03 6.55 11.14
CA ILE A 92 -12.90 6.16 10.28
C ILE A 92 -11.59 6.36 11.03
N PHE A 93 -11.40 7.48 11.72
CA PHE A 93 -10.18 7.71 12.52
C PHE A 93 -9.93 6.59 13.53
N TRP A 94 -10.95 6.23 14.32
CA TRP A 94 -10.79 5.18 15.32
C TRP A 94 -10.60 3.80 14.72
N LEU A 95 -11.22 3.51 13.58
CA LEU A 95 -10.98 2.27 12.85
C LEU A 95 -9.53 2.18 12.34
N LEU A 96 -8.97 3.29 11.85
CA LEU A 96 -7.57 3.36 11.45
C LEU A 96 -6.64 3.15 12.64
N VAL A 97 -6.88 3.83 13.76
CA VAL A 97 -6.09 3.66 15.00
C VAL A 97 -6.13 2.20 15.48
N LEU A 98 -7.35 1.65 15.63
CA LEU A 98 -7.53 0.26 16.09
C LEU A 98 -6.91 -0.77 15.14
N GLY A 99 -7.00 -0.54 13.83
CA GLY A 99 -6.37 -1.41 12.83
C GLY A 99 -4.84 -1.32 12.83
N THR A 100 -4.29 -0.14 13.16
CA THR A 100 -2.84 0.08 13.17
C THR A 100 -2.17 -0.54 14.40
N ILE A 101 -2.84 -0.52 15.56
CA ILE A 101 -2.26 -1.03 16.82
C ILE A 101 -1.77 -2.48 16.71
N PRO A 102 -2.57 -3.47 16.27
CA PRO A 102 -2.10 -4.86 16.21
C PRO A 102 -0.94 -5.04 15.22
N VAL A 103 -0.97 -4.32 14.08
CA VAL A 103 0.10 -4.36 13.09
C VAL A 103 1.40 -3.78 13.66
N ALA A 104 1.30 -2.65 14.36
CA ALA A 104 2.45 -2.01 15.01
C ALA A 104 3.04 -2.91 16.11
N LEU A 105 2.20 -3.53 16.95
CA LEU A 105 2.65 -4.44 18.01
C LEU A 105 3.37 -5.67 17.43
N VAL A 106 2.81 -6.31 16.41
CA VAL A 106 3.43 -7.45 15.73
C VAL A 106 4.72 -7.02 15.02
N GLY A 107 4.71 -5.89 14.31
CA GLY A 107 5.89 -5.35 13.64
C GLY A 107 7.03 -5.05 14.61
N PHE A 108 6.73 -4.46 15.76
CA PHE A 108 7.71 -4.17 16.79
C PHE A 108 8.23 -5.45 17.48
N ALA A 109 7.33 -6.34 17.88
CA ALA A 109 7.70 -7.58 18.58
C ALA A 109 8.56 -8.51 17.71
N PHE A 110 8.28 -8.60 16.42
CA PHE A 110 8.97 -9.47 15.46
C PHE A 110 9.93 -8.72 14.52
N ASN A 111 10.33 -7.50 14.85
CA ASN A 111 11.17 -6.65 14.00
C ASN A 111 12.43 -7.39 13.52
N GLY A 112 13.17 -8.06 14.43
CA GLY A 112 14.36 -8.81 14.06
C GLY A 112 14.11 -9.99 13.11
N PHE A 113 12.96 -10.64 13.23
CA PHE A 113 12.54 -11.70 12.31
C PHE A 113 12.25 -11.12 10.91
N PHE A 114 11.51 -10.02 10.86
CA PHE A 114 11.19 -9.37 9.62
C PHE A 114 12.43 -8.86 8.88
N GLN A 115 13.32 -8.16 9.55
CA GLN A 115 14.56 -7.67 8.94
C GLN A 115 15.42 -8.79 8.32
N ARG A 116 15.49 -9.96 8.97
CA ARG A 116 16.29 -11.09 8.47
C ARG A 116 15.65 -11.85 7.31
N ASN A 117 14.34 -11.81 7.19
CA ASN A 117 13.61 -12.66 6.25
C ASN A 117 12.98 -11.91 5.08
N PHE A 118 12.54 -10.67 5.25
CA PHE A 118 11.89 -9.92 4.17
C PHE A 118 12.79 -9.58 2.98
N GLN A 119 14.11 -9.55 3.19
CA GLN A 119 15.08 -9.32 2.10
C GLN A 119 15.38 -10.59 1.29
N LYS A 120 14.84 -11.75 1.69
CA LYS A 120 15.04 -13.01 0.98
C LYS A 120 13.97 -13.20 -0.08
N PRO A 121 14.33 -13.43 -1.36
CA PRO A 121 13.36 -13.60 -2.44
C PRO A 121 12.33 -14.72 -2.19
N LEU A 122 12.76 -15.84 -1.61
CA LEU A 122 11.86 -16.94 -1.27
C LEU A 122 10.81 -16.53 -0.25
N SER A 123 11.22 -15.83 0.81
CA SER A 123 10.29 -15.33 1.82
C SER A 123 9.33 -14.30 1.22
N ALA A 124 9.83 -13.39 0.39
CA ALA A 124 9.00 -12.41 -0.32
C ALA A 124 7.95 -13.11 -1.19
N ALA A 125 8.34 -14.15 -1.94
CA ALA A 125 7.41 -14.91 -2.78
C ALA A 125 6.32 -15.61 -1.94
N ILE A 126 6.67 -16.23 -0.82
CA ILE A 126 5.71 -16.90 0.08
C ILE A 126 4.72 -15.85 0.64
N PHE A 127 5.22 -14.73 1.18
CA PHE A 127 4.35 -13.70 1.74
C PHE A 127 3.46 -13.03 0.69
N LEU A 128 3.96 -12.78 -0.52
CA LEU A 128 3.15 -12.27 -1.64
C LEU A 128 2.04 -13.24 -2.01
N THR A 129 2.34 -14.51 -2.09
CA THR A 129 1.35 -15.56 -2.41
C THR A 129 0.26 -15.63 -1.32
N LEU A 130 0.65 -15.64 -0.05
CA LEU A 130 -0.30 -15.61 1.07
C LEU A 130 -1.17 -14.35 1.05
N ASN A 131 -0.58 -13.19 0.82
CA ASN A 131 -1.31 -11.93 0.69
C ASN A 131 -2.32 -11.98 -0.46
N GLY A 132 -1.93 -12.54 -1.61
CA GLY A 132 -2.83 -12.75 -2.75
C GLY A 132 -4.05 -13.60 -2.38
N PHE A 133 -3.86 -14.72 -1.66
CA PHE A 133 -4.98 -15.54 -1.19
C PHE A 133 -5.87 -14.82 -0.18
N ILE A 134 -5.29 -14.04 0.73
CA ILE A 134 -6.06 -13.24 1.70
C ILE A 134 -6.92 -12.20 0.96
N LEU A 135 -6.36 -11.51 -0.02
CA LEU A 135 -7.09 -10.50 -0.82
C LEU A 135 -8.22 -11.13 -1.63
N LEU A 136 -7.97 -12.27 -2.30
CA LEU A 136 -9.00 -13.01 -3.03
C LEU A 136 -10.12 -13.47 -2.09
N GLY A 137 -9.78 -14.00 -0.91
CA GLY A 137 -10.76 -14.39 0.11
C GLY A 137 -11.59 -13.20 0.60
N ALA A 138 -10.94 -12.06 0.89
CA ALA A 138 -11.61 -10.84 1.31
C ALA A 138 -12.55 -10.29 0.23
N GLU A 139 -12.12 -10.30 -1.04
CA GLU A 139 -12.95 -9.88 -2.17
C GLU A 139 -14.20 -10.77 -2.32
N GLN A 140 -14.04 -12.09 -2.26
CA GLN A 140 -15.16 -13.02 -2.35
C GLN A 140 -16.18 -12.84 -1.22
N LEU A 141 -15.69 -12.58 0.00
CA LEU A 141 -16.57 -12.31 1.16
C LEU A 141 -17.32 -11.00 1.00
N THR A 142 -16.67 -9.98 0.48
CA THR A 142 -17.28 -8.66 0.25
C THR A 142 -18.27 -8.70 -0.91
N ALA A 143 -17.93 -9.39 -2.00
CA ALA A 143 -18.81 -9.55 -3.15
C ALA A 143 -20.12 -10.28 -2.80
N LYS A 144 -20.07 -11.24 -1.87
CA LYS A 144 -21.27 -11.93 -1.37
C LYS A 144 -22.16 -11.02 -0.51
N ARG A 145 -21.59 -9.99 0.14
CA ARG A 145 -22.34 -9.08 1.03
C ARG A 145 -22.94 -7.88 0.30
N GLN A 146 -22.35 -7.47 -0.78
CA GLN A 146 -22.83 -6.39 -1.63
C GLN A 146 -22.76 -6.86 -3.08
N PRO A 147 -23.89 -7.35 -3.68
CA PRO A 147 -23.96 -7.52 -5.12
C PRO A 147 -23.56 -6.20 -5.76
N ARG A 148 -22.61 -6.23 -6.69
CA ARG A 148 -22.25 -5.04 -7.48
C ARG A 148 -23.47 -4.66 -8.30
N THR A 149 -24.27 -3.74 -7.82
CA THR A 149 -25.20 -3.00 -8.67
C THR A 149 -24.33 -2.02 -9.45
N PHE A 150 -24.03 -2.36 -10.69
CA PHE A 150 -23.62 -1.34 -11.64
C PHE A 150 -24.81 -0.39 -11.77
N PRO A 151 -24.60 0.94 -11.84
CA PRO A 151 -25.68 1.86 -12.14
C PRO A 151 -26.35 1.36 -13.42
N ASP A 152 -27.63 1.05 -13.33
CA ASP A 152 -28.41 0.70 -14.51
C ASP A 152 -28.38 1.90 -15.47
N ASP A 153 -28.60 1.66 -16.78
CA ASP A 153 -28.60 2.73 -17.78
C ASP A 153 -29.57 3.86 -17.43
N GLU A 154 -30.56 3.57 -16.60
CA GLU A 154 -31.55 4.50 -16.07
C GLU A 154 -30.94 5.45 -15.01
N ASP A 155 -30.06 4.94 -14.12
CA ASP A 155 -29.33 5.75 -13.13
C ASP A 155 -28.31 6.69 -13.81
N LEU A 156 -27.66 6.23 -14.88
CA LEU A 156 -26.78 7.05 -15.70
C LEU A 156 -27.54 8.14 -16.44
N ALA A 157 -28.71 7.84 -16.99
CA ALA A 157 -29.57 8.81 -17.67
C ALA A 157 -30.13 9.87 -16.70
N ILE A 158 -30.41 9.51 -15.46
CA ILE A 158 -30.84 10.46 -14.40
C ILE A 158 -29.66 11.37 -14.01
N ALA A 159 -28.46 10.81 -13.84
CA ALA A 159 -27.26 11.59 -13.51
C ALA A 159 -26.91 12.62 -14.60
N GLU A 160 -27.10 12.26 -15.86
CA GLU A 160 -26.88 13.15 -17.02
C GLU A 160 -27.92 14.26 -17.11
N ARG A 161 -29.17 14.03 -16.67
CA ARG A 161 -30.25 15.04 -16.66
C ARG A 161 -30.15 16.03 -15.49
N VAL A 162 -29.45 15.68 -14.43
CA VAL A 162 -29.32 16.50 -13.19
C VAL A 162 -28.00 17.29 -13.17
N SER A 163 -27.09 17.01 -14.10
CA SER A 163 -25.85 17.77 -14.28
C SER A 163 -26.18 19.12 -14.97
N PRO A 164 -25.94 20.29 -14.29
CA PRO A 164 -26.20 21.61 -14.83
C PRO A 164 -25.24 21.99 -15.96
#